data_8faf90f3fef67d8648bc9d205313016d
#
_entry.id   8faf90f3fef67d8648bc9d205313016d
#
_cell.length_a   1.000
_cell.length_b   1.000
_cell.length_c   1.000
_cell.angle_alpha   90.00
_cell.angle_beta   90.00
_cell.angle_gamma   90.00
#
_symmetry.space_group_name_H-M   'P 1'
#
loop_
_entity.id
_entity.type
_entity.pdbx_description
1 polymer ?
#
loop_
_entity_poly.entity_id
_entity_poly.type
_entity_poly.pdbx_seq_one_letter_code
_entity_poly.pdbx_strand_id
1 'polypeptide(L)'
;MPLMVTFFNVRKGRDTLFKRGMRHFFPRTMRRYADEYGIRFVGWFNVTEGSEWNNVLILDLPNYAVLDRLYADPSTRGLAHRAAESVFDKKHVIFLRERMGADLVYKP
;
A
#
# COMPACT_ATOMS: atom_id res chain seq x y z
N MET A 1 14.97 -0.12 6.28
CA MET A 1 13.69 0.58 6.40
C MET A 1 12.56 -0.43 6.29
N PRO A 2 11.48 -0.32 7.07
CA PRO A 2 10.43 -1.33 7.00
C PRO A 2 9.57 -1.19 5.74
N LEU A 3 9.12 -2.32 5.23
CA LEU A 3 8.14 -2.37 4.16
C LEU A 3 6.77 -2.64 4.76
N MET A 4 5.78 -1.86 4.36
CA MET A 4 4.38 -2.09 4.68
C MET A 4 3.74 -2.79 3.49
N VAL A 5 3.27 -4.00 3.71
CA VAL A 5 2.66 -4.84 2.67
C VAL A 5 1.18 -4.98 3.00
N THR A 6 0.35 -4.42 2.16
CA THR A 6 -1.10 -4.46 2.33
C THR A 6 -1.71 -5.41 1.30
N PHE A 7 -2.32 -6.46 1.78
CA PHE A 7 -3.10 -7.39 0.97
C PHE A 7 -4.57 -6.99 1.03
N PHE A 8 -5.24 -7.06 -0.11
CA PHE A 8 -6.68 -6.80 -0.13
C PHE A 8 -7.33 -7.45 -1.34
N ASN A 9 -8.66 -7.55 -1.27
CA ASN A 9 -9.48 -8.04 -2.36
C ASN A 9 -10.43 -6.93 -2.81
N VAL A 10 -10.55 -6.76 -4.12
CA VAL A 10 -11.52 -5.84 -4.69
C VAL A 10 -12.90 -6.52 -4.63
N ARG A 11 -13.92 -5.79 -4.18
CA ARG A 11 -15.30 -6.29 -4.12
C ARG A 11 -15.76 -6.69 -5.51
N LYS A 12 -16.52 -7.77 -5.58
CA LYS A 12 -17.12 -8.23 -6.84
C LYS A 12 -17.93 -7.11 -7.47
N GLY A 13 -17.67 -6.88 -8.75
CA GLY A 13 -18.36 -5.82 -9.50
C GLY A 13 -17.77 -4.42 -9.34
N ARG A 14 -16.67 -4.27 -8.60
CA ARG A 14 -16.05 -2.96 -8.34
C ARG A 14 -14.74 -2.74 -9.09
N ASP A 15 -14.38 -3.60 -10.02
CA ASP A 15 -13.12 -3.47 -10.78
C ASP A 15 -12.99 -2.16 -11.52
N THR A 16 -14.06 -1.70 -12.17
CA THR A 16 -14.05 -0.45 -12.92
C THR A 16 -13.81 0.74 -12.00
N LEU A 17 -14.48 0.75 -10.84
CA LEU A 17 -14.30 1.80 -9.84
C LEU A 17 -12.89 1.78 -9.26
N PHE A 18 -12.36 0.61 -8.99
CA PHE A 18 -10.99 0.43 -8.52
C PHE A 18 -9.96 0.96 -9.52
N LYS A 19 -10.07 0.57 -10.79
CA LYS A 19 -9.16 1.02 -11.85
C LYS A 19 -9.21 2.54 -12.04
N ARG A 20 -10.39 3.13 -11.91
CA ARG A 20 -10.58 4.58 -11.99
C ARG A 20 -9.84 5.28 -10.85
N GLY A 21 -9.98 4.79 -9.62
CA GLY A 21 -9.28 5.33 -8.46
C GLY A 21 -7.78 5.21 -8.60
N MET A 22 -7.28 4.07 -9.09
CA MET A 22 -5.87 3.83 -9.35
C MET A 22 -5.28 4.82 -10.35
N ARG A 23 -6.06 5.20 -11.35
CA ARG A 23 -5.60 6.14 -12.39
C ARG A 23 -5.65 7.58 -11.93
N HIS A 24 -6.70 8.00 -11.21
CA HIS A 24 -6.98 9.41 -10.95
C HIS A 24 -6.59 9.88 -9.56
N PHE A 25 -6.72 9.04 -8.54
CA PHE A 25 -6.48 9.46 -7.15
C PHE A 25 -5.18 8.93 -6.57
N PHE A 26 -4.86 7.68 -6.86
CA PHE A 26 -3.75 6.99 -6.22
C PHE A 26 -2.39 7.63 -6.50
N PRO A 27 -2.04 7.99 -7.76
CA PRO A 27 -0.73 8.61 -8.01
C PRO A 27 -0.55 9.92 -7.25
N ARG A 28 -1.60 10.72 -7.15
CA ARG A 28 -1.58 11.98 -6.40
C ARG A 28 -1.36 11.74 -4.91
N THR A 29 -2.06 10.77 -4.36
CA THR A 29 -1.92 10.39 -2.95
C THR A 29 -0.52 9.90 -2.65
N MET A 30 0.07 9.09 -3.52
CA MET A 30 1.43 8.58 -3.33
C MET A 30 2.47 9.68 -3.41
N ARG A 31 2.31 10.65 -4.31
CA ARG A 31 3.20 11.81 -4.36
C ARG A 31 3.12 12.64 -3.07
N ARG A 32 1.92 12.83 -2.54
CA ARG A 32 1.73 13.54 -1.28
C ARG A 32 2.40 12.81 -0.12
N TYR A 33 2.25 11.49 -0.05
CA TYR A 33 2.87 10.69 1.00
C TYR A 33 4.40 10.73 0.92
N ALA A 34 4.97 10.75 -0.28
CA ALA A 34 6.41 10.92 -0.44
C ALA A 34 6.87 12.28 0.08
N ASP A 35 6.16 13.34 -0.26
CA ASP A 35 6.53 14.71 0.12
C ASP A 35 6.34 14.97 1.61
N GLU A 36 5.23 14.53 2.19
CA GLU A 36 4.88 14.86 3.58
C GLU A 36 5.45 13.87 4.59
N TYR A 37 5.58 12.61 4.22
CA TYR A 37 5.91 11.54 5.18
C TYR A 37 7.17 10.77 4.82
N GLY A 38 7.75 11.02 3.65
CA GLY A 38 8.91 10.24 3.19
C GLY A 38 8.57 8.79 2.86
N ILE A 39 7.31 8.48 2.63
CA ILE A 39 6.85 7.14 2.27
C ILE A 39 7.05 6.96 0.76
N ARG A 40 7.73 5.88 0.37
CA ARG A 40 7.98 5.58 -1.04
C ARG A 40 7.06 4.46 -1.52
N PHE A 41 6.42 4.68 -2.65
CA PHE A 41 5.66 3.66 -3.34
C PHE A 41 6.61 2.67 -4.01
N VAL A 42 6.50 1.39 -3.65
CA VAL A 42 7.30 0.32 -4.26
C VAL A 42 6.56 -0.30 -5.44
N GLY A 43 5.31 -0.66 -5.24
CA GLY A 43 4.51 -1.21 -6.31
C GLY A 43 3.13 -1.66 -5.83
N TRP A 44 2.25 -1.85 -6.80
CA TRP A 44 0.94 -2.45 -6.60
C TRP A 44 0.82 -3.61 -7.57
N PHE A 45 0.61 -4.81 -7.06
CA PHE A 45 0.69 -6.03 -7.84
C PHE A 45 -0.62 -6.80 -7.78
N ASN A 46 -0.97 -7.45 -8.88
CA ASN A 46 -1.98 -8.49 -8.88
C ASN A 46 -1.32 -9.79 -8.42
N VAL A 47 -1.96 -10.50 -7.52
CA VAL A 47 -1.53 -11.85 -7.15
C VAL A 47 -2.19 -12.81 -8.14
N THR A 48 -1.39 -13.48 -8.96
CA THR A 48 -1.91 -14.33 -10.03
C THR A 48 -2.25 -15.74 -9.56
N GLU A 49 -1.54 -16.22 -8.52
CA GLU A 49 -1.79 -17.54 -7.93
C GLU A 49 -1.14 -17.66 -6.57
N GLY A 50 -1.53 -18.67 -5.81
CA GLY A 50 -0.87 -19.03 -4.56
C GLY A 50 -1.38 -18.30 -3.32
N SER A 51 -2.47 -17.53 -3.43
CA SER A 51 -3.01 -16.77 -2.31
C SER A 51 -4.52 -16.57 -2.44
N GLU A 52 -5.18 -16.39 -1.30
CA GLU A 52 -6.57 -15.94 -1.24
C GLU A 52 -6.72 -14.44 -1.56
N TRP A 53 -5.61 -13.70 -1.55
CA TRP A 53 -5.57 -12.26 -1.83
C TRP A 53 -5.29 -12.04 -3.31
N ASN A 54 -5.98 -11.09 -3.94
CA ASN A 54 -5.77 -10.80 -5.36
C ASN A 54 -5.00 -9.51 -5.61
N ASN A 55 -4.76 -8.71 -4.59
CA ASN A 55 -4.00 -7.46 -4.71
C ASN A 55 -3.02 -7.30 -3.57
N VAL A 56 -1.85 -6.72 -3.89
CA VAL A 56 -0.80 -6.39 -2.94
C VAL A 56 -0.27 -5.01 -3.23
N LEU A 57 -0.27 -4.14 -2.22
CA LEU A 57 0.35 -2.81 -2.26
C LEU A 57 1.56 -2.82 -1.33
N ILE A 58 2.70 -2.36 -1.83
CA ILE A 58 3.94 -2.30 -1.03
C ILE A 58 4.42 -0.86 -0.94
N LEU A 59 4.61 -0.40 0.28
CA LEU A 59 5.16 0.91 0.60
C LEU A 59 6.45 0.75 1.41
N ASP A 60 7.43 1.57 1.11
CA ASP A 60 8.68 1.65 1.88
C ASP A 60 8.56 2.82 2.85
N LEU A 61 8.66 2.53 4.14
CA LEU A 61 8.50 3.52 5.20
C LEU A 61 9.87 4.00 5.67
N PRO A 62 10.03 5.31 5.97
CA PRO A 62 11.29 5.78 6.57
C PRO A 62 11.52 5.20 7.96
N ASN A 63 10.46 4.98 8.73
CA ASN A 63 10.46 4.35 10.04
C ASN A 63 9.04 4.00 10.43
N TYR A 64 8.86 3.26 11.54
CA TYR A 64 7.51 2.92 12.01
C TYR A 64 6.75 4.11 12.59
N ALA A 65 7.46 5.10 13.14
CA ALA A 65 6.82 6.27 13.75
C ALA A 65 6.00 7.09 12.75
N VAL A 66 6.33 7.02 11.46
CA VAL A 66 5.57 7.72 10.43
C VAL A 66 4.11 7.25 10.36
N LEU A 67 3.83 6.03 10.79
CA LEU A 67 2.47 5.48 10.76
C LEU A 67 1.52 6.24 11.70
N ASP A 68 2.01 6.69 12.84
CA ASP A 68 1.19 7.47 13.77
C ASP A 68 0.73 8.78 13.10
N ARG A 69 1.63 9.43 12.39
CA ARG A 69 1.33 10.65 11.65
C ARG A 69 0.37 10.37 10.48
N LEU A 70 0.62 9.31 9.75
CA LEU A 70 -0.19 8.93 8.60
C LEU A 70 -1.63 8.61 9.02
N TYR A 71 -1.80 7.81 10.08
CA TYR A 71 -3.12 7.42 10.56
C TYR A 71 -3.86 8.55 11.27
N ALA A 72 -3.14 9.56 11.75
CA ALA A 72 -3.74 10.77 12.30
C ALA A 72 -4.22 11.74 11.21
N ASP A 73 -3.78 11.57 9.98
CA ASP A 73 -4.16 12.44 8.86
C ASP A 73 -5.63 12.20 8.48
N PRO A 74 -6.50 13.22 8.59
CA PRO A 74 -7.92 13.06 8.23
C PRO A 74 -8.15 12.63 6.79
N SER A 75 -7.32 13.09 5.84
CA SER A 75 -7.43 12.70 4.43
C SER A 75 -7.17 11.22 4.25
N THR A 76 -6.15 10.68 4.92
CA THR A 76 -5.81 9.26 4.88
C THR A 76 -6.94 8.41 5.44
N ARG A 77 -7.48 8.80 6.60
CA ARG A 77 -8.59 8.07 7.21
C ARG A 77 -9.85 8.11 6.34
N GLY A 78 -10.14 9.26 5.74
CA GLY A 78 -11.27 9.40 4.84
C GLY A 78 -11.16 8.53 3.60
N LEU A 79 -9.97 8.49 2.98
CA LEU A 79 -9.71 7.62 1.82
C LEU A 79 -9.84 6.15 2.18
N ALA A 80 -9.23 5.73 3.29
CA ALA A 80 -9.30 4.35 3.74
C ALA A 80 -10.73 3.92 4.03
N HIS A 81 -11.52 4.77 4.68
CA HIS A 81 -12.92 4.49 4.99
C HIS A 81 -13.76 4.34 3.72
N ARG A 82 -13.64 5.28 2.78
CA ARG A 82 -14.38 5.22 1.52
C ARG A 82 -13.99 4.00 0.69
N ALA A 83 -12.70 3.67 0.64
CA ALA A 83 -12.21 2.50 -0.07
C ALA A 83 -12.75 1.22 0.55
N ALA A 84 -12.71 1.12 1.89
CA ALA A 84 -13.23 -0.05 2.60
C ALA A 84 -14.72 -0.27 2.37
N GLU A 85 -15.50 0.81 2.31
CA GLU A 85 -16.95 0.71 2.07
C GLU A 85 -17.31 0.39 0.63
N SER A 86 -16.55 0.93 -0.33
CA SER A 86 -16.96 0.95 -1.74
C SER A 86 -16.23 -0.04 -2.63
N VAL A 87 -14.95 -0.30 -2.35
CA VAL A 87 -14.06 -0.99 -3.29
C VAL A 87 -13.50 -2.29 -2.72
N PHE A 88 -13.01 -2.26 -1.47
CA PHE A 88 -12.30 -3.40 -0.89
C PHE A 88 -13.21 -4.23 -0.01
N ASP A 89 -13.05 -5.56 -0.11
CA ASP A 89 -13.82 -6.50 0.70
C ASP A 89 -13.08 -6.85 1.99
N LYS A 90 -11.80 -7.21 1.86
CA LYS A 90 -10.95 -7.62 2.98
C LYS A 90 -9.60 -6.93 2.87
N LYS A 91 -8.94 -6.78 4.00
CA LYS A 91 -7.62 -6.17 4.08
C LYS A 91 -6.78 -6.86 5.14
N HIS A 92 -5.51 -7.05 4.84
CA HIS A 92 -4.53 -7.59 5.79
C HIS A 92 -3.20 -6.88 5.59
N VAL A 93 -2.62 -6.38 6.68
CA VAL A 93 -1.36 -5.63 6.63
C VAL A 93 -0.28 -6.42 7.38
N ILE A 94 0.87 -6.57 6.73
CA ILE A 94 2.07 -7.09 7.39
C ILE A 94 3.21 -6.11 7.18
N PHE A 95 4.21 -6.20 8.07
CA PHE A 95 5.41 -5.38 7.96
C PHE A 95 6.61 -6.29 7.80
N LEU A 96 7.47 -5.93 6.85
CA LEU A 96 8.71 -6.66 6.58
C LEU A 96 9.89 -5.77 6.95
N ARG A 97 10.87 -6.35 7.62
CA ARG A 97 12.15 -5.70 7.86
C ARG A 97 13.22 -6.52 7.16
N GLU A 98 14.10 -5.84 6.46
CA GLU A 98 15.17 -6.49 5.75
C GLU A 98 16.07 -7.25 6.72
N ARG A 99 16.29 -8.52 6.42
CA ARG A 99 17.22 -9.36 7.15
C ARG A 99 18.54 -9.50 6.41
N MET A 100 18.47 -9.68 5.08
CA MET A 100 19.63 -9.69 4.20
C MET A 100 19.21 -9.04 2.89
N GLY A 101 19.84 -7.95 2.56
CA GLY A 101 19.55 -7.23 1.32
C GLY A 101 20.39 -7.72 0.16
N ALA A 102 19.98 -7.30 -1.04
CA ALA A 102 20.71 -7.61 -2.26
C ALA A 102 22.16 -7.16 -2.21
N ASP A 103 22.44 -6.06 -1.52
CA ASP A 103 23.79 -5.52 -1.37
C ASP A 103 24.74 -6.51 -0.71
N LEU A 104 24.26 -7.27 0.26
CA LEU A 104 25.09 -8.28 0.95
C LEU A 104 25.35 -9.51 0.08
N VAL A 105 24.47 -9.78 -0.88
CA VAL A 105 24.59 -10.95 -1.78
C VAL A 105 25.47 -10.62 -2.98
N TYR A 106 25.32 -9.43 -3.56
CA TYR A 106 25.94 -9.07 -4.83
C TYR A 106 27.20 -8.22 -4.72
N LYS A 107 27.53 -7.71 -3.54
CA LYS A 107 28.80 -7.03 -3.34
C LYS A 107 29.93 -8.06 -3.25
N PRO A 108 31.05 -7.79 -3.93
CA PRO A 108 32.25 -8.65 -3.82
C PRO A 108 32.86 -8.60 -2.44
#